data_481fa106da8f7e49507359a1846f5c7a
#
_entry.id   481fa106da8f7e49507359a1846f5c7a
#
_cell.length_a   1.000
_cell.length_b   1.000
_cell.length_c   1.000
_cell.angle_alpha   90.00
_cell.angle_beta   90.00
_cell.angle_gamma   90.00
#
_symmetry.space_group_name_H-M   'P 1'
#
loop_
_entity.id
_entity.type
_entity.pdbx_description
1 polymer ?
#
loop_
_entity_poly.entity_id
_entity_poly.type
_entity_poly.pdbx_seq_one_letter_code
_entity_poly.pdbx_strand_id
1 'polypeptide(L)'
;MLLIHDITRADYPVVEELLDSNDLGVGGAYSPEGQEVVVAELHGSVVGVAEFQLDCDFGRDEGRPAHPREQAWILTMAVADAHRRHGVGRALVTEIARRAQDAGRTFLALVLQDGDDEADRRTFFRACGLVPIEPAGLGAAWGCPVAQILAAESVATTQGR
;
A
#
# COMPACT_ATOMS: atom_id res chain seq x y z
N MET A 1 -13.62 10.59 -11.49
CA MET A 1 -13.83 9.47 -10.55
C MET A 1 -12.54 8.67 -10.45
N LEU A 2 -12.12 8.34 -9.27
CA LEU A 2 -10.96 7.49 -8.99
C LEU A 2 -11.41 6.02 -9.02
N LEU A 3 -10.74 5.19 -9.81
CA LEU A 3 -10.98 3.75 -9.90
C LEU A 3 -9.72 3.01 -9.45
N ILE A 4 -9.90 1.92 -8.71
CA ILE A 4 -8.82 0.98 -8.39
C ILE A 4 -9.14 -0.36 -9.07
N HIS A 5 -8.19 -0.88 -9.81
CA HIS A 5 -8.37 -2.16 -10.52
C HIS A 5 -7.05 -2.94 -10.60
N ASP A 6 -7.15 -4.22 -10.93
CA ASP A 6 -5.97 -5.05 -11.18
C ASP A 6 -5.18 -4.53 -12.37
N ILE A 7 -3.86 -4.57 -12.27
CA ILE A 7 -2.98 -4.17 -13.35
C ILE A 7 -3.21 -5.01 -14.60
N THR A 8 -3.16 -4.36 -15.75
CA THR A 8 -3.17 -5.01 -17.06
C THR A 8 -1.83 -4.79 -17.76
N ARG A 9 -1.54 -5.56 -18.80
CA ARG A 9 -0.31 -5.35 -19.59
C ARG A 9 -0.23 -3.95 -20.22
N ALA A 10 -1.37 -3.35 -20.51
CA ALA A 10 -1.42 -1.99 -21.06
C ALA A 10 -0.90 -0.95 -20.06
N ASP A 11 -0.98 -1.23 -18.76
CA ASP A 11 -0.54 -0.31 -17.70
C ASP A 11 0.96 -0.38 -17.44
N TYR A 12 1.66 -1.44 -17.88
CA TYR A 12 3.07 -1.67 -17.55
C TYR A 12 3.99 -0.49 -17.88
N PRO A 13 3.92 0.15 -19.06
CA PRO A 13 4.81 1.29 -19.36
C PRO A 13 4.63 2.47 -18.41
N VAL A 14 3.39 2.78 -18.07
CA VAL A 14 3.08 3.89 -17.16
C VAL A 14 3.45 3.55 -15.72
N VAL A 15 3.28 2.30 -15.30
CA VAL A 15 3.71 1.84 -13.97
C VAL A 15 5.22 1.87 -13.83
N GLU A 16 5.95 1.43 -14.85
CA GLU A 16 7.42 1.52 -14.90
C GLU A 16 7.88 2.97 -14.71
N GLU A 17 7.34 3.90 -15.46
CA GLU A 17 7.66 5.33 -15.34
C GLU A 17 7.31 5.87 -13.94
N LEU A 18 6.18 5.45 -13.38
CA LEU A 18 5.73 5.86 -12.06
C LEU A 18 6.66 5.37 -10.95
N LEU A 19 7.13 4.13 -11.04
CA LEU A 19 8.09 3.56 -10.10
C LEU A 19 9.46 4.23 -10.23
N ASP A 20 9.94 4.43 -11.45
CA ASP A 20 11.23 5.09 -11.71
C ASP A 20 11.25 6.53 -11.18
N SER A 21 10.18 7.28 -11.39
CA SER A 21 10.07 8.66 -10.89
C SER A 21 9.95 8.76 -9.36
N ASN A 22 9.69 7.66 -8.68
CA ASN A 22 9.64 7.57 -7.21
C ASN A 22 10.87 6.83 -6.61
N ASP A 23 11.92 6.62 -7.39
CA ASP A 23 13.13 5.89 -6.98
C ASP A 23 12.85 4.44 -6.52
N LEU A 24 11.82 3.84 -7.08
CA LEU A 24 11.38 2.47 -6.78
C LEU A 24 11.60 1.51 -7.96
N GLY A 25 12.12 2.00 -9.06
CA GLY A 25 12.42 1.20 -10.25
C GLY A 25 13.56 0.21 -9.99
N VAL A 26 13.42 -0.98 -10.55
CA VAL A 26 14.43 -2.04 -10.45
C VAL A 26 15.33 -2.13 -11.68
N GLY A 27 15.14 -1.22 -12.64
CA GLY A 27 15.79 -1.26 -13.96
C GLY A 27 15.20 -2.34 -14.87
N GLY A 28 15.12 -2.04 -16.16
CA GLY A 28 14.50 -2.94 -17.13
C GLY A 28 12.98 -2.80 -17.23
N ALA A 29 12.37 -3.59 -18.10
CA ALA A 29 10.94 -3.56 -18.31
C ALA A 29 10.18 -4.04 -17.08
N TYR A 30 9.11 -3.33 -16.73
CA TYR A 30 8.25 -3.72 -15.62
C TYR A 30 7.59 -5.08 -15.88
N SER A 31 7.71 -5.97 -14.93
CA SER A 31 7.09 -7.30 -14.96
C SER A 31 6.82 -7.76 -13.53
N PRO A 32 5.57 -7.71 -13.06
CA PRO A 32 5.23 -8.20 -11.72
C PRO A 32 5.32 -9.73 -11.70
N GLU A 33 6.09 -10.26 -10.77
CA GLU A 33 6.27 -11.70 -10.58
C GLU A 33 5.86 -12.12 -9.16
N GLY A 34 4.79 -12.88 -9.05
CA GLY A 34 4.38 -13.51 -7.81
C GLY A 34 3.72 -12.61 -6.77
N GLN A 35 3.63 -11.30 -7.02
CA GLN A 35 2.87 -10.37 -6.20
C GLN A 35 1.57 -9.94 -6.89
N GLU A 36 0.63 -9.48 -6.10
CA GLU A 36 -0.55 -8.81 -6.61
C GLU A 36 -0.26 -7.32 -6.84
N VAL A 37 -0.85 -6.75 -7.88
CA VAL A 37 -0.68 -5.35 -8.25
C VAL A 37 -2.01 -4.72 -8.57
N VAL A 38 -2.29 -3.60 -7.95
CA VAL A 38 -3.43 -2.74 -8.28
C VAL A 38 -2.95 -1.38 -8.75
N VAL A 39 -3.69 -0.78 -9.64
CA VAL A 39 -3.46 0.57 -10.14
C VAL A 39 -4.64 1.47 -9.80
N ALA A 40 -4.33 2.72 -9.57
CA ALA A 40 -5.31 3.79 -9.40
C ALA A 40 -5.40 4.58 -10.69
N GLU A 41 -6.59 4.63 -11.26
CA GLU A 41 -6.88 5.37 -12.49
C GLU A 41 -7.77 6.57 -12.19
N LEU A 42 -7.39 7.73 -12.68
CA LEU A 42 -8.15 8.97 -12.59
C LEU A 42 -8.34 9.56 -13.99
N HIS A 43 -9.60 9.73 -14.39
CA HIS A 43 -9.96 10.26 -15.71
C HIS A 43 -9.29 9.51 -16.87
N GLY A 44 -9.17 8.19 -16.79
CA GLY A 44 -8.56 7.37 -17.84
C GLY A 44 -7.02 7.32 -17.82
N SER A 45 -6.38 7.86 -16.79
CA SER A 45 -4.93 7.84 -16.65
C SER A 45 -4.52 7.14 -15.34
N VAL A 46 -3.56 6.24 -15.41
CA VAL A 46 -2.98 5.61 -14.21
C VAL A 46 -2.15 6.66 -13.47
N VAL A 47 -2.49 6.90 -12.21
CA VAL A 47 -1.88 7.91 -11.34
C VAL A 47 -1.27 7.32 -10.07
N GLY A 48 -1.44 6.02 -9.84
CA GLY A 48 -0.88 5.33 -8.69
C GLY A 48 -0.80 3.83 -8.91
N VAL A 49 0.07 3.17 -8.15
CA VAL A 49 0.28 1.72 -8.16
C VAL A 49 0.61 1.23 -6.76
N ALA A 50 0.18 0.03 -6.44
CA ALA A 50 0.61 -0.68 -5.25
C ALA A 50 0.84 -2.16 -5.56
N GLU A 51 1.97 -2.67 -5.08
CA GLU A 51 2.34 -4.08 -5.12
C GLU A 51 2.23 -4.65 -3.71
N PHE A 52 1.64 -5.82 -3.56
CA PHE A 52 1.40 -6.41 -2.25
C PHE A 52 1.28 -7.94 -2.32
N GLN A 53 1.35 -8.57 -1.15
CA GLN A 53 1.10 -10.00 -0.96
C GLN A 53 0.06 -10.20 0.13
N LEU A 54 -0.85 -11.16 -0.06
CA LEU A 54 -1.93 -11.44 0.88
C LEU A 54 -1.61 -12.55 1.88
N ASP A 55 -0.55 -13.31 1.65
CA ASP A 55 -0.17 -14.48 2.44
C ASP A 55 1.34 -14.50 2.73
N CYS A 56 1.89 -13.34 3.04
CA CYS A 56 3.31 -13.16 3.30
C CYS A 56 3.61 -13.39 4.79
N ASP A 57 4.55 -14.26 5.10
CA ASP A 57 5.09 -14.43 6.44
C ASP A 57 6.44 -13.73 6.64
N PHE A 58 6.85 -12.92 5.66
CA PHE A 58 8.02 -12.06 5.78
C PHE A 58 7.84 -11.09 6.94
N GLY A 59 8.85 -11.00 7.79
CA GLY A 59 8.74 -10.13 8.97
C GLY A 59 7.72 -10.58 10.01
N ARG A 60 7.34 -11.84 10.03
CA ARG A 60 6.36 -12.38 10.99
C ARG A 60 6.70 -12.13 12.46
N ASP A 61 8.00 -12.05 12.76
CA ASP A 61 8.48 -11.75 14.11
C ASP A 61 8.38 -10.24 14.41
N GLU A 62 8.18 -9.44 13.36
CA GLU A 62 7.95 -7.99 13.42
C GLU A 62 6.44 -7.65 13.47
N GLY A 63 5.58 -8.60 13.13
CA GLY A 63 4.14 -8.45 13.20
C GLY A 63 3.58 -8.52 14.62
N ARG A 64 2.30 -8.24 14.78
CA ARG A 64 1.64 -8.33 16.08
C ARG A 64 1.43 -9.79 16.49
N PRO A 65 1.87 -10.21 17.70
CA PRO A 65 1.71 -11.59 18.16
C PRO A 65 0.26 -12.09 18.18
N ALA A 66 -0.70 -11.19 18.33
CA ALA A 66 -2.12 -11.52 18.35
C ALA A 66 -2.71 -11.83 16.96
N HIS A 67 -1.98 -11.57 15.88
CA HIS A 67 -2.43 -11.82 14.53
C HIS A 67 -1.77 -13.07 13.93
N PRO A 68 -2.43 -13.76 12.98
CA PRO A 68 -1.84 -14.91 12.31
C PRO A 68 -0.49 -14.58 11.65
N ARG A 69 0.36 -15.61 11.51
CA ARG A 69 1.68 -15.45 10.89
C ARG A 69 1.60 -14.96 9.45
N GLU A 70 0.62 -15.45 8.69
CA GLU A 70 0.35 -14.97 7.34
C GLU A 70 -0.42 -13.67 7.42
N GLN A 71 0.23 -12.62 7.01
CA GLN A 71 -0.28 -11.25 7.03
C GLN A 71 -0.25 -10.70 5.62
N ALA A 72 -1.07 -9.70 5.34
CA ALA A 72 -0.94 -8.93 4.11
C ALA A 72 0.21 -7.93 4.25
N TRP A 73 1.01 -7.79 3.19
CA TRP A 73 2.16 -6.89 3.17
C TRP A 73 2.12 -6.01 1.93
N ILE A 74 2.28 -4.71 2.13
CA ILE A 74 2.53 -3.77 1.04
C ILE A 74 4.03 -3.82 0.75
N LEU A 75 4.38 -4.15 -0.49
CA LEU A 75 5.76 -4.26 -0.96
C LEU A 75 6.25 -2.95 -1.57
N THR A 76 5.41 -2.33 -2.39
CA THR A 76 5.74 -1.10 -3.12
C THR A 76 4.48 -0.29 -3.30
N MET A 77 4.59 1.03 -3.18
CA MET A 77 3.50 1.94 -3.50
C MET A 77 4.04 3.26 -4.03
N ALA A 78 3.48 3.72 -5.13
CA ALA A 78 3.83 5.01 -5.72
C ALA A 78 2.59 5.75 -6.21
N VAL A 79 2.61 7.07 -6.08
CA VAL A 79 1.59 7.98 -6.61
C VAL A 79 2.28 9.08 -7.39
N ALA A 80 1.76 9.41 -8.56
CA ALA A 80 2.27 10.50 -9.37
C ALA A 80 2.28 11.82 -8.58
N ASP A 81 3.36 12.59 -8.67
CA ASP A 81 3.56 13.81 -7.88
C ASP A 81 2.39 14.80 -8.00
N ALA A 82 1.88 14.99 -9.20
CA ALA A 82 0.75 15.87 -9.47
C ALA A 82 -0.56 15.43 -8.79
N HIS A 83 -0.64 14.17 -8.35
CA HIS A 83 -1.83 13.57 -7.76
C HIS A 83 -1.64 13.18 -6.29
N ARG A 84 -0.51 13.52 -5.70
CA ARG A 84 -0.29 13.37 -4.27
C ARG A 84 -1.23 14.26 -3.47
N ARG A 85 -1.60 13.82 -2.25
CA ARG A 85 -2.52 14.53 -1.34
C ARG A 85 -3.96 14.68 -1.86
N HIS A 86 -4.34 13.90 -2.88
CA HIS A 86 -5.70 13.86 -3.42
C HIS A 86 -6.42 12.55 -3.09
N GLY A 87 -5.94 11.80 -2.09
CA GLY A 87 -6.58 10.58 -1.61
C GLY A 87 -6.23 9.31 -2.40
N VAL A 88 -5.40 9.38 -3.44
CA VAL A 88 -5.01 8.22 -4.27
C VAL A 88 -4.32 7.15 -3.44
N GLY A 89 -3.31 7.52 -2.66
CA GLY A 89 -2.58 6.58 -1.81
C GLY A 89 -3.47 5.93 -0.76
N ARG A 90 -4.38 6.70 -0.14
CA ARG A 90 -5.34 6.15 0.82
C ARG A 90 -6.29 5.16 0.15
N ALA A 91 -6.77 5.44 -1.05
CA ALA A 91 -7.63 4.53 -1.80
C ALA A 91 -6.91 3.21 -2.12
N LEU A 92 -5.63 3.25 -2.47
CA LEU A 92 -4.81 2.06 -2.68
C LEU A 92 -4.68 1.23 -1.38
N VAL A 93 -4.35 1.85 -0.25
CA VAL A 93 -4.26 1.16 1.05
C VAL A 93 -5.59 0.54 1.44
N THR A 94 -6.69 1.24 1.25
CA THR A 94 -8.03 0.73 1.54
C THR A 94 -8.39 -0.47 0.68
N GLU A 95 -8.08 -0.43 -0.61
CA GLU A 95 -8.32 -1.58 -1.50
C GLU A 95 -7.50 -2.80 -1.08
N ILE A 96 -6.23 -2.61 -0.73
CA ILE A 96 -5.40 -3.70 -0.21
C ILE A 96 -6.01 -4.27 1.09
N ALA A 97 -6.47 -3.41 1.98
CA ALA A 97 -7.13 -3.85 3.22
C ALA A 97 -8.41 -4.67 2.95
N ARG A 98 -9.22 -4.29 1.95
CA ARG A 98 -10.39 -5.08 1.55
C ARG A 98 -9.99 -6.45 1.02
N ARG A 99 -9.00 -6.52 0.16
CA ARG A 99 -8.49 -7.79 -0.39
C ARG A 99 -7.90 -8.66 0.71
N ALA A 100 -7.18 -8.07 1.65
CA ALA A 100 -6.68 -8.76 2.83
C ALA A 100 -7.82 -9.36 3.66
N GLN A 101 -8.89 -8.59 3.91
CA GLN A 101 -10.07 -9.07 4.62
C GLN A 101 -10.74 -10.23 3.88
N ASP A 102 -10.92 -10.11 2.58
CA ASP A 102 -11.53 -11.17 1.74
C ASP A 102 -10.67 -12.44 1.74
N ALA A 103 -9.35 -12.32 1.87
CA ALA A 103 -8.43 -13.45 2.00
C ALA A 103 -8.31 -13.98 3.44
N GLY A 104 -9.10 -13.46 4.38
CA GLY A 104 -9.07 -13.87 5.78
C GLY A 104 -7.88 -13.34 6.58
N ARG A 105 -7.18 -12.30 6.10
CA ARG A 105 -6.08 -11.67 6.81
C ARG A 105 -6.59 -10.61 7.78
N THR A 106 -5.96 -10.54 8.95
CA THR A 106 -6.39 -9.65 10.03
C THR A 106 -5.44 -8.47 10.24
N PHE A 107 -4.26 -8.51 9.61
CA PHE A 107 -3.22 -7.51 9.81
C PHE A 107 -2.56 -7.14 8.47
N LEU A 108 -2.33 -5.84 8.27
CA LEU A 108 -1.61 -5.29 7.13
C LEU A 108 -0.34 -4.62 7.62
N ALA A 109 0.79 -4.97 7.01
CA ALA A 109 2.09 -4.44 7.39
C ALA A 109 2.89 -3.99 6.16
N LEU A 110 3.95 -3.25 6.41
CA LEU A 110 4.95 -2.84 5.44
C LEU A 110 6.27 -2.51 6.13
N VAL A 111 7.34 -2.43 5.36
CA VAL A 111 8.61 -1.85 5.79
C VAL A 111 8.77 -0.50 5.09
N LEU A 112 8.97 0.56 5.88
CA LEU A 112 9.23 1.88 5.31
C LEU A 112 10.60 1.90 4.65
N GLN A 113 10.63 2.41 3.43
CA GLN A 113 11.88 2.64 2.72
C GLN A 113 12.57 3.89 3.29
N ASP A 114 13.86 3.78 3.58
CA ASP A 114 14.70 4.92 3.93
C ASP A 114 14.87 5.86 2.73
N GLY A 115 15.16 7.11 3.00
CA GLY A 115 15.45 8.10 1.96
C GLY A 115 14.91 9.49 2.30
N ASP A 116 15.07 10.41 1.36
CA ASP A 116 14.74 11.83 1.55
C ASP A 116 13.26 12.08 1.88
N ASP A 117 12.36 11.22 1.39
CA ASP A 117 10.91 11.32 1.61
C ASP A 117 10.40 10.50 2.81
N GLU A 118 11.29 10.01 3.67
CA GLU A 118 10.89 9.14 4.80
C GLU A 118 9.88 9.82 5.73
N ALA A 119 10.08 11.11 6.04
CA ALA A 119 9.18 11.85 6.89
C ALA A 119 7.77 11.96 6.30
N ASP A 120 7.65 12.18 4.99
CA ASP A 120 6.37 12.24 4.28
C ASP A 120 5.69 10.87 4.25
N ARG A 121 6.44 9.78 4.06
CA ARG A 121 5.92 8.41 4.11
C ARG A 121 5.39 8.07 5.50
N ARG A 122 6.10 8.40 6.55
CA ARG A 122 5.65 8.22 7.94
C ARG A 122 4.35 8.95 8.20
N THR A 123 4.27 10.21 7.81
CA THR A 123 3.06 11.02 7.95
C THR A 123 1.89 10.40 7.19
N PHE A 124 2.11 9.96 5.97
CA PHE A 124 1.09 9.33 5.14
C PHE A 124 0.56 8.02 5.75
N PHE A 125 1.44 7.08 6.10
CA PHE A 125 1.01 5.80 6.64
C PHE A 125 0.38 5.95 8.03
N ARG A 126 0.85 6.89 8.82
CA ARG A 126 0.21 7.21 10.10
C ARG A 126 -1.20 7.74 9.91
N ALA A 127 -1.43 8.57 8.90
CA ALA A 127 -2.76 9.04 8.52
C ALA A 127 -3.69 7.91 8.02
N CYS A 128 -3.13 6.82 7.49
CA CYS A 128 -3.87 5.62 7.14
C CYS A 128 -4.15 4.70 8.34
N GLY A 129 -3.58 4.99 9.50
CA GLY A 129 -3.75 4.22 10.73
C GLY A 129 -2.63 3.23 11.04
N LEU A 130 -1.59 3.15 10.19
CA LEU A 130 -0.44 2.29 10.46
C LEU A 130 0.49 2.96 11.48
N VAL A 131 1.10 2.14 12.31
CA VAL A 131 2.03 2.57 13.36
C VAL A 131 3.25 1.66 13.38
N PRO A 132 4.39 2.12 13.94
CA PRO A 132 5.54 1.26 14.14
C PRO A 132 5.16 -0.01 14.91
N ILE A 133 5.71 -1.16 14.47
CA ILE A 133 5.46 -2.46 15.10
C ILE A 133 6.57 -2.76 16.09
N GLU A 134 6.21 -3.26 17.28
CA GLU A 134 7.15 -3.75 18.27
C GLU A 134 7.69 -5.15 17.92
N PRO A 135 8.94 -5.48 18.26
CA PRO A 135 9.91 -4.63 18.96
C PRO A 135 10.56 -3.60 18.03
N ALA A 136 10.65 -2.36 18.53
CA ALA A 136 11.34 -1.30 17.82
C ALA A 136 12.83 -1.65 17.65
N GLY A 137 13.38 -1.38 16.47
CA GLY A 137 14.82 -1.48 16.20
C GLY A 137 15.24 -2.53 15.18
N LEU A 138 14.31 -3.33 14.66
CA LEU A 138 14.58 -4.30 13.59
C LEU A 138 14.06 -3.81 12.24
N GLY A 139 14.42 -2.59 11.90
CA GLY A 139 13.93 -1.97 10.68
C GLY A 139 12.69 -1.11 10.92
N ALA A 140 12.14 -0.58 9.86
CA ALA A 140 11.04 0.34 9.88
C ALA A 140 9.71 -0.36 9.58
N ALA A 141 9.45 -1.50 10.23
CA ALA A 141 8.18 -2.21 10.06
C ALA A 141 7.03 -1.44 10.69
N TRP A 142 5.98 -1.26 9.92
CA TRP A 142 4.75 -0.57 10.30
C TRP A 142 3.56 -1.47 10.02
N GLY A 143 2.50 -1.33 10.80
CA GLY A 143 1.31 -2.15 10.58
C GLY A 143 0.09 -1.68 11.35
N CYS A 144 -1.04 -2.30 11.01
CA CYS A 144 -2.33 -1.99 11.59
C CYS A 144 -3.29 -3.17 11.36
N PRO A 145 -4.20 -3.44 12.28
CA PRO A 145 -5.31 -4.35 12.02
C PRO A 145 -6.12 -3.90 10.80
N VAL A 146 -6.40 -4.83 9.89
CA VAL A 146 -7.20 -4.57 8.68
C VAL A 146 -8.54 -3.91 9.01
N ALA A 147 -9.21 -4.37 10.07
CA ALA A 147 -10.48 -3.83 10.49
C ALA A 147 -10.43 -2.34 10.85
N GLN A 148 -9.32 -1.84 11.39
CA GLN A 148 -9.16 -0.41 11.71
C GLN A 148 -9.06 0.46 10.45
N ILE A 149 -8.37 -0.02 9.42
CA ILE A 149 -8.24 0.69 8.14
C ILE A 149 -9.62 0.85 7.51
N LEU A 150 -10.40 -0.23 7.46
CA LEU A 150 -11.73 -0.24 6.85
C LEU A 150 -12.76 0.57 7.67
N ALA A 151 -12.68 0.56 8.99
CA ALA A 151 -13.54 1.36 9.86
C ALA A 151 -13.30 2.87 9.68
N ALA A 152 -12.05 3.30 9.52
CA ALA A 152 -11.70 4.70 9.29
C ALA A 152 -12.26 5.23 7.96
N GLU A 153 -12.32 4.41 6.92
CA GLU A 153 -12.94 4.77 5.64
C GLU A 153 -14.46 4.98 5.78
N SER A 154 -15.15 4.11 6.50
CA SER A 154 -16.59 4.20 6.71
C SER A 154 -16.99 5.51 7.39
N VAL A 155 -16.20 5.99 8.35
CA VAL A 155 -16.41 7.28 9.04
C VAL A 155 -16.21 8.46 8.08
N ALA A 156 -15.16 8.44 7.26
CA ALA A 156 -14.87 9.51 6.29
C ALA A 156 -15.99 9.64 5.26
N THR A 157 -16.57 8.53 4.80
CA THR A 157 -17.70 8.52 3.86
C THR A 157 -18.97 9.08 4.47
N THR A 158 -19.21 8.89 5.76
CA THR A 158 -20.40 9.37 6.46
C THR A 158 -20.36 10.89 6.73
N GLN A 159 -19.17 11.46 6.91
CA GLN A 159 -19.00 12.91 7.14
C GLN A 159 -18.99 13.74 5.86
N GLY A 160 -18.87 13.12 4.70
CA GLY A 160 -18.87 13.78 3.39
C GLY A 160 -20.24 13.92 2.71
N ARG A 161 -21.33 13.67 3.42
CA ARG A 161 -22.69 13.84 2.91
C ARG A 161 -23.40 15.00 3.57
#